data_30426486e2cce3370d6749f3b38f40b0
#
_entry.id   30426486e2cce3370d6749f3b38f40b0
#
_cell.length_a   1.000
_cell.length_b   1.000
_cell.length_c   1.000
_cell.angle_alpha   90.00
_cell.angle_beta   90.00
_cell.angle_gamma   90.00
#
_symmetry.space_group_name_H-M   'P 1'
#
loop_
_entity.id
_entity.type
_entity.pdbx_description
1 polymer ?
#
loop_
_entity_poly.entity_id
_entity_poly.type
_entity_poly.pdbx_seq_one_letter_code
_entity_poly.pdbx_strand_id
1 'polypeptide(L)'
;MATRWRSAAAAAAAVGLVVAPLGGGAAHARGAAAPVAAVAAADPAAVAFPQLTPAVAARLDEAVRGVMDEAKVPGVMVSLSAPGKGEYVRAFGVADKATGAPMTPGLYMRMGSETKTFTVTALLQLVDQGRAGLDDPIGKYVPGVPNGDRITLRELAGMRSGLFNYSEDEGFFKALTSDPRGNFTPRELLAFSFSHPVQFEPGARFQYCNTNLILLGLVVEKVTGTPLAEYVNKEVVAPAGLKHTLFPLGAEFPAPHAHGYTNQTASGKTEDATDWNPSWAWAAGAMVSDLADLKVWAKSVATGQLLTPATQAQRLKTSPAGNLPDTGYGLGIFDAEGWIGHNGSLPGYQSLTVYLPEARATMVVLLNTDIADEGSEPSSLFGQAITEVVTPDHVFKLPGQPAAGKQ
;
A
#
# COMPACT_ATOMS: atom_id res chain seq x y z
N MET A 1 -20.00 14.48 62.20
CA MET A 1 -21.32 13.84 62.31
C MET A 1 -21.42 12.73 61.32
N ALA A 2 -21.47 11.51 61.84
CA ALA A 2 -21.51 10.26 61.08
C ALA A 2 -22.95 9.86 60.83
N THR A 3 -23.27 9.30 59.70
CA THR A 3 -24.40 8.38 59.60
C THR A 3 -24.08 7.29 58.56
N ARG A 4 -23.90 6.09 59.08
CA ARG A 4 -23.89 4.80 58.37
C ARG A 4 -25.33 4.31 58.14
N TRP A 5 -25.56 3.52 57.11
CA TRP A 5 -26.56 2.37 57.06
C TRP A 5 -26.31 1.62 55.77
N ARG A 6 -25.84 0.47 55.81
CA ARG A 6 -26.15 -0.94 56.11
C ARG A 6 -26.64 -1.71 54.90
N SER A 7 -25.97 -2.80 54.71
CA SER A 7 -26.09 -3.93 53.80
C SER A 7 -27.44 -4.63 53.82
N ALA A 8 -27.83 -5.26 52.72
CA ALA A 8 -28.66 -6.44 52.71
C ALA A 8 -28.21 -7.42 51.60
N ALA A 9 -27.70 -8.56 52.04
CA ALA A 9 -27.48 -9.76 51.24
C ALA A 9 -28.76 -10.60 51.27
N ALA A 10 -29.11 -11.24 50.17
CA ALA A 10 -30.06 -12.33 50.14
C ALA A 10 -29.51 -13.46 49.25
N ALA A 11 -29.28 -14.60 49.95
CA ALA A 11 -28.97 -15.88 49.34
C ALA A 11 -30.27 -16.71 49.23
N ALA A 12 -30.26 -17.70 48.32
CA ALA A 12 -30.97 -18.97 48.34
C ALA A 12 -31.39 -19.34 46.90
N ALA A 13 -31.45 -20.52 46.44
CA ALA A 13 -31.15 -21.86 46.93
C ALA A 13 -31.17 -22.82 45.71
N ALA A 14 -30.32 -23.81 45.75
CA ALA A 14 -30.30 -24.89 44.79
C ALA A 14 -31.47 -25.88 45.03
N VAL A 15 -32.09 -26.34 43.96
CA VAL A 15 -32.92 -27.56 44.02
C VAL A 15 -32.40 -28.53 42.95
N GLY A 16 -31.79 -29.61 43.44
CA GLY A 16 -31.43 -30.74 42.64
C GLY A 16 -32.61 -31.69 42.45
N LEU A 17 -32.76 -32.22 41.26
CA LEU A 17 -33.59 -33.41 41.04
C LEU A 17 -32.74 -34.47 40.33
N VAL A 18 -32.53 -35.55 41.06
CA VAL A 18 -31.97 -36.83 40.58
C VAL A 18 -33.10 -37.69 40.05
N VAL A 19 -33.02 -38.17 38.82
CA VAL A 19 -33.79 -39.30 38.33
C VAL A 19 -32.86 -40.26 37.59
N ALA A 20 -32.79 -41.52 38.10
CA ALA A 20 -32.00 -42.58 37.56
C ALA A 20 -32.78 -43.38 36.45
N PRO A 21 -32.12 -44.34 35.77
CA PRO A 21 -32.44 -44.69 34.38
C PRO A 21 -33.39 -45.86 34.26
N LEU A 22 -34.13 -45.93 33.17
CA LEU A 22 -34.77 -47.17 32.69
C LEU A 22 -34.26 -47.45 31.27
N GLY A 23 -33.68 -48.60 31.11
CA GLY A 23 -33.18 -49.14 29.88
C GLY A 23 -34.29 -49.60 28.94
N GLY A 24 -34.03 -49.50 27.65
CA GLY A 24 -34.85 -50.05 26.59
C GLY A 24 -34.06 -49.98 25.27
N GLY A 25 -33.49 -51.12 24.88
CA GLY A 25 -32.77 -51.27 23.65
C GLY A 25 -33.70 -51.21 22.43
N ALA A 26 -33.38 -50.42 21.48
CA ALA A 26 -33.88 -50.50 20.10
C ALA A 26 -32.71 -50.29 19.14
N ALA A 27 -32.36 -51.34 18.43
CA ALA A 27 -31.38 -51.31 17.36
C ALA A 27 -31.95 -50.47 16.21
N HIS A 28 -31.32 -49.33 15.94
CA HIS A 28 -31.59 -48.53 14.74
C HIS A 28 -30.47 -48.78 13.73
N ALA A 29 -30.90 -49.28 12.57
CA ALA A 29 -30.09 -49.48 11.39
C ALA A 29 -29.36 -48.18 11.02
N ARG A 30 -28.04 -48.28 10.84
CA ARG A 30 -27.21 -47.21 10.24
C ARG A 30 -27.60 -47.08 8.76
N GLY A 31 -28.45 -46.13 8.45
CA GLY A 31 -28.60 -45.61 7.08
C GLY A 31 -27.30 -44.91 6.67
N ALA A 32 -26.63 -45.47 5.65
CA ALA A 32 -25.49 -44.80 5.01
C ALA A 32 -25.99 -43.49 4.42
N ALA A 33 -25.51 -42.39 4.96
CA ALA A 33 -25.68 -41.05 4.32
C ALA A 33 -24.94 -41.05 2.99
N ALA A 34 -25.66 -40.83 1.90
CA ALA A 34 -25.06 -40.62 0.61
C ALA A 34 -24.14 -39.37 0.66
N PRO A 35 -22.99 -39.40 -0.01
CA PRO A 35 -22.12 -38.22 -0.06
C PRO A 35 -22.88 -37.08 -0.71
N VAL A 36 -23.06 -35.96 0.00
CA VAL A 36 -23.49 -34.70 -0.57
C VAL A 36 -22.40 -34.30 -1.57
N ALA A 37 -22.71 -34.35 -2.86
CA ALA A 37 -21.83 -33.86 -3.88
C ALA A 37 -21.58 -32.37 -3.57
N ALA A 38 -20.34 -32.04 -3.28
CA ALA A 38 -19.92 -30.65 -3.20
C ALA A 38 -20.21 -30.03 -4.59
N VAL A 39 -21.17 -29.14 -4.64
CA VAL A 39 -21.38 -28.27 -5.80
C VAL A 39 -20.09 -27.44 -5.84
N ALA A 40 -19.22 -27.75 -6.80
CA ALA A 40 -18.11 -26.90 -7.13
C ALA A 40 -18.73 -25.55 -7.50
N ALA A 41 -18.45 -24.54 -6.68
CA ALA A 41 -18.73 -23.16 -7.08
C ALA A 41 -18.07 -22.97 -8.44
N ALA A 42 -18.86 -22.57 -9.44
CA ALA A 42 -18.30 -22.20 -10.73
C ALA A 42 -17.22 -21.15 -10.46
N ASP A 43 -15.99 -21.41 -10.88
CA ASP A 43 -14.94 -20.41 -10.90
C ASP A 43 -15.50 -19.20 -11.63
N PRO A 44 -15.46 -18.00 -11.01
CA PRO A 44 -15.80 -16.79 -11.76
C PRO A 44 -14.93 -16.80 -13.02
N ALA A 45 -15.51 -16.48 -14.18
CA ALA A 45 -14.87 -16.61 -15.48
C ALA A 45 -13.45 -16.05 -15.40
N ALA A 46 -12.45 -16.96 -15.43
CA ALA A 46 -11.06 -16.60 -15.23
C ALA A 46 -10.65 -15.60 -16.31
N VAL A 47 -10.12 -14.46 -15.93
CA VAL A 47 -9.59 -13.45 -16.87
C VAL A 47 -8.58 -14.12 -17.79
N ALA A 48 -8.74 -13.91 -19.08
CA ALA A 48 -7.86 -14.47 -20.09
C ALA A 48 -6.47 -13.81 -19.99
N PHE A 49 -5.51 -14.53 -19.43
CA PHE A 49 -4.10 -14.12 -19.40
C PHE A 49 -3.30 -14.95 -20.41
N PRO A 50 -2.53 -14.33 -21.35
CA PRO A 50 -1.83 -15.05 -22.40
C PRO A 50 -0.65 -15.86 -21.84
N GLN A 51 -0.22 -16.87 -22.59
CA GLN A 51 1.12 -17.45 -22.41
C GLN A 51 2.17 -16.39 -22.75
N LEU A 52 3.14 -16.17 -21.86
CA LEU A 52 4.23 -15.22 -22.06
C LEU A 52 5.30 -15.80 -23.00
N THR A 53 4.85 -16.10 -24.23
CA THR A 53 5.70 -16.61 -25.32
C THR A 53 6.70 -15.56 -25.80
N PRO A 54 7.75 -15.93 -26.56
CA PRO A 54 8.65 -14.94 -27.16
C PRO A 54 7.93 -13.88 -28.00
N ALA A 55 6.82 -14.23 -28.69
CA ALA A 55 6.03 -13.28 -29.46
C ALA A 55 5.29 -12.27 -28.55
N VAL A 56 4.72 -12.71 -27.42
CA VAL A 56 4.11 -11.80 -26.42
C VAL A 56 5.19 -10.95 -25.75
N ALA A 57 6.34 -11.54 -25.42
CA ALA A 57 7.46 -10.79 -24.85
C ALA A 57 7.96 -9.68 -25.81
N ALA A 58 8.01 -9.93 -27.11
CA ALA A 58 8.39 -8.90 -28.09
C ALA A 58 7.38 -7.74 -28.14
N ARG A 59 6.07 -8.01 -28.05
CA ARG A 59 5.04 -6.97 -27.95
C ARG A 59 5.16 -6.16 -26.65
N LEU A 60 5.48 -6.81 -25.54
CA LEU A 60 5.74 -6.15 -24.26
C LEU A 60 7.00 -5.28 -24.34
N ASP A 61 8.07 -5.77 -24.98
CA ASP A 61 9.31 -5.00 -25.22
C ASP A 61 9.01 -3.73 -26.02
N GLU A 62 8.17 -3.82 -27.06
CA GLU A 62 7.74 -2.69 -27.88
C GLU A 62 6.92 -1.68 -27.05
N ALA A 63 5.92 -2.16 -26.29
CA ALA A 63 5.07 -1.31 -25.44
C ALA A 63 5.91 -0.57 -24.38
N VAL A 64 6.82 -1.28 -23.69
CA VAL A 64 7.70 -0.67 -22.68
C VAL A 64 8.64 0.37 -23.30
N ARG A 65 9.26 0.06 -24.45
CA ARG A 65 10.13 1.03 -25.14
C ARG A 65 9.36 2.26 -25.64
N GLY A 66 8.13 2.06 -26.12
CA GLY A 66 7.26 3.16 -26.54
C GLY A 66 7.05 4.18 -25.41
N VAL A 67 6.67 3.70 -24.21
CA VAL A 67 6.53 4.57 -23.04
C VAL A 67 7.85 5.21 -22.62
N MET A 68 8.96 4.45 -22.65
CA MET A 68 10.29 5.04 -22.33
C MET A 68 10.65 6.19 -23.25
N ASP A 69 10.42 6.02 -24.55
CA ASP A 69 10.77 7.01 -25.57
C ASP A 69 9.87 8.26 -25.49
N GLU A 70 8.58 8.07 -25.23
CA GLU A 70 7.60 9.13 -25.05
C GLU A 70 7.88 9.94 -23.77
N ALA A 71 7.89 9.27 -22.62
CA ALA A 71 8.06 9.92 -21.31
C ALA A 71 9.53 10.18 -20.93
N LYS A 72 10.49 9.90 -21.82
CA LYS A 72 11.94 10.16 -21.60
C LYS A 72 12.50 9.48 -20.35
N VAL A 73 12.00 8.29 -20.03
CA VAL A 73 12.43 7.53 -18.86
C VAL A 73 13.85 6.98 -19.05
N PRO A 74 14.82 7.29 -18.16
CA PRO A 74 16.20 6.86 -18.32
C PRO A 74 16.38 5.35 -18.21
N GLY A 75 15.66 4.71 -17.29
CA GLY A 75 15.73 3.28 -17.06
C GLY A 75 14.48 2.74 -16.37
N VAL A 76 14.09 1.52 -16.72
CA VAL A 76 12.93 0.83 -16.17
C VAL A 76 13.23 -0.67 -15.98
N MET A 77 12.69 -1.24 -14.92
CA MET A 77 12.61 -2.68 -14.67
C MET A 77 11.15 -3.11 -14.63
N VAL A 78 10.83 -4.21 -15.30
CA VAL A 78 9.48 -4.77 -15.38
C VAL A 78 9.50 -6.25 -15.01
N SER A 79 8.57 -6.67 -14.15
CA SER A 79 8.23 -8.07 -13.93
C SER A 79 6.75 -8.30 -14.15
N LEU A 80 6.40 -9.29 -14.96
CA LEU A 80 5.04 -9.72 -15.20
C LEU A 80 4.99 -11.25 -15.17
N SER A 81 4.04 -11.83 -14.41
CA SER A 81 3.90 -13.28 -14.32
C SER A 81 2.49 -13.69 -13.91
N ALA A 82 2.08 -14.88 -14.36
CA ALA A 82 0.90 -15.59 -13.88
C ALA A 82 1.18 -17.09 -13.82
N PRO A 83 0.54 -17.85 -12.90
CA PRO A 83 0.79 -19.27 -12.74
C PRO A 83 0.52 -20.06 -14.02
N GLY A 84 1.53 -20.85 -14.47
CA GLY A 84 1.44 -21.66 -15.68
C GLY A 84 1.50 -20.87 -16.99
N LYS A 85 1.69 -19.54 -16.94
CA LYS A 85 1.75 -18.65 -18.11
C LYS A 85 3.17 -18.20 -18.46
N GLY A 86 4.15 -18.53 -17.62
CA GLY A 86 5.52 -18.06 -17.72
C GLY A 86 5.76 -16.74 -16.99
N GLU A 87 6.93 -16.17 -17.27
CA GLU A 87 7.40 -14.94 -16.64
C GLU A 87 8.07 -14.04 -17.67
N TYR A 88 7.82 -12.75 -17.57
CA TYR A 88 8.50 -11.69 -18.30
C TYR A 88 9.23 -10.81 -17.30
N VAL A 89 10.57 -10.85 -17.30
CA VAL A 89 11.43 -9.99 -16.50
C VAL A 89 12.40 -9.29 -17.44
N ARG A 90 12.36 -7.97 -17.47
CA ARG A 90 13.20 -7.14 -18.33
C ARG A 90 13.67 -5.89 -17.60
N ALA A 91 14.82 -5.39 -18.04
CA ALA A 91 15.33 -4.08 -17.68
C ALA A 91 15.79 -3.38 -18.97
N PHE A 92 15.50 -2.09 -19.06
CA PHE A 92 15.82 -1.26 -20.22
C PHE A 92 16.46 0.04 -19.77
N GLY A 93 17.32 0.60 -20.64
CA GLY A 93 17.96 1.88 -20.38
C GLY A 93 19.10 1.81 -19.37
N VAL A 94 19.34 2.91 -18.65
CA VAL A 94 20.49 3.09 -17.78
C VAL A 94 20.08 3.28 -16.32
N ALA A 95 20.84 2.66 -15.43
CA ALA A 95 20.74 2.85 -13.98
C ALA A 95 21.43 4.14 -13.55
N ASP A 96 22.48 4.56 -14.26
CA ASP A 96 23.23 5.78 -14.00
C ASP A 96 23.56 6.50 -15.31
N LYS A 97 23.05 7.73 -15.47
CA LYS A 97 23.26 8.56 -16.66
C LYS A 97 24.70 9.07 -16.77
N ALA A 98 25.41 9.22 -15.66
CA ALA A 98 26.76 9.75 -15.65
C ALA A 98 27.78 8.73 -16.16
N THR A 99 27.61 7.47 -15.78
CA THR A 99 28.52 6.37 -16.18
C THR A 99 28.02 5.56 -17.37
N GLY A 100 26.73 5.65 -17.69
CA GLY A 100 26.08 4.78 -18.66
C GLY A 100 25.85 3.35 -18.17
N ALA A 101 25.97 3.09 -16.86
CA ALA A 101 25.72 1.77 -16.29
C ALA A 101 24.32 1.26 -16.63
N PRO A 102 24.17 0.03 -17.13
CA PRO A 102 22.88 -0.47 -17.57
C PRO A 102 21.91 -0.72 -16.41
N MET A 103 20.61 -0.54 -16.65
CA MET A 103 19.58 -0.99 -15.73
C MET A 103 19.59 -2.53 -15.68
N THR A 104 19.49 -3.12 -14.48
CA THR A 104 19.42 -4.58 -14.28
C THR A 104 18.38 -4.94 -13.24
N PRO A 105 17.70 -6.11 -13.31
CA PRO A 105 16.57 -6.47 -12.45
C PRO A 105 16.86 -6.57 -10.96
N GLY A 106 18.14 -6.70 -10.56
CA GLY A 106 18.54 -6.86 -9.15
C GLY A 106 18.92 -5.56 -8.44
N LEU A 107 18.68 -4.40 -9.05
CA LEU A 107 18.97 -3.12 -8.43
C LEU A 107 17.89 -2.74 -7.40
N TYR A 108 18.32 -2.22 -6.26
CA TYR A 108 17.41 -1.57 -5.32
C TYR A 108 16.87 -0.27 -5.90
N MET A 109 15.60 -0.01 -5.59
CA MET A 109 14.90 1.23 -5.92
C MET A 109 14.14 1.75 -4.71
N ARG A 110 14.00 3.07 -4.61
CA ARG A 110 13.04 3.67 -3.69
C ARG A 110 11.63 3.44 -4.24
N MET A 111 10.72 2.97 -3.38
CA MET A 111 9.39 2.53 -3.81
C MET A 111 8.27 3.55 -3.54
N GLY A 112 8.61 4.71 -2.96
CA GLY A 112 7.64 5.77 -2.73
C GLY A 112 6.39 5.30 -1.99
N SER A 113 5.24 5.74 -2.46
CA SER A 113 3.95 5.51 -1.81
C SER A 113 3.51 4.06 -1.68
N GLU A 114 4.17 3.10 -2.32
CA GLU A 114 3.96 1.68 -2.01
C GLU A 114 4.24 1.35 -0.53
N THR A 115 5.09 2.16 0.14
CA THR A 115 5.32 2.12 1.59
C THR A 115 4.00 2.13 2.38
N LYS A 116 2.96 2.81 1.87
CA LYS A 116 1.64 2.90 2.52
C LYS A 116 1.02 1.52 2.74
N THR A 117 1.24 0.60 1.79
CA THR A 117 0.72 -0.76 1.90
C THR A 117 1.34 -1.51 3.07
N PHE A 118 2.60 -1.25 3.38
CA PHE A 118 3.33 -1.83 4.53
C PHE A 118 2.90 -1.18 5.84
N THR A 119 2.86 0.15 5.90
CA THR A 119 2.41 0.90 7.09
C THR A 119 0.98 0.51 7.49
N VAL A 120 0.06 0.45 6.51
CA VAL A 120 -1.32 0.04 6.79
C VAL A 120 -1.41 -1.45 7.13
N THR A 121 -0.57 -2.33 6.57
CA THR A 121 -0.50 -3.73 7.01
C THR A 121 -0.10 -3.83 8.47
N ALA A 122 0.90 -3.07 8.92
CA ALA A 122 1.30 -2.99 10.32
C ALA A 122 0.14 -2.54 11.23
N LEU A 123 -0.60 -1.50 10.84
CA LEU A 123 -1.80 -1.08 11.55
C LEU A 123 -2.87 -2.18 11.61
N LEU A 124 -3.16 -2.81 10.48
CA LEU A 124 -4.19 -3.85 10.38
C LEU A 124 -3.84 -5.11 11.18
N GLN A 125 -2.55 -5.45 11.33
CA GLN A 125 -2.11 -6.49 12.27
C GLN A 125 -2.43 -6.12 13.72
N LEU A 126 -2.30 -4.85 14.10
CA LEU A 126 -2.70 -4.40 15.44
C LEU A 126 -4.22 -4.43 15.63
N VAL A 127 -4.99 -4.23 14.56
CA VAL A 127 -6.45 -4.42 14.56
C VAL A 127 -6.80 -5.89 14.77
N ASP A 128 -6.16 -6.82 14.05
CA ASP A 128 -6.34 -8.28 14.23
C ASP A 128 -6.01 -8.75 15.65
N GLN A 129 -5.03 -8.09 16.30
CA GLN A 129 -4.64 -8.34 17.68
C GLN A 129 -5.56 -7.68 18.72
N GLY A 130 -6.56 -6.91 18.31
CA GLY A 130 -7.45 -6.14 19.20
C GLY A 130 -6.76 -4.99 19.95
N ARG A 131 -5.58 -4.55 19.50
CA ARG A 131 -4.77 -3.48 20.11
C ARG A 131 -5.13 -2.09 19.57
N ALA A 132 -5.77 -2.03 18.41
CA ALA A 132 -6.34 -0.82 17.80
C ALA A 132 -7.67 -1.16 17.13
N GLY A 133 -8.58 -0.19 17.04
CA GLY A 133 -9.83 -0.32 16.30
C GLY A 133 -9.82 0.58 15.06
N LEU A 134 -10.29 0.07 13.91
CA LEU A 134 -10.38 0.90 12.69
C LEU A 134 -11.27 2.13 12.90
N ASP A 135 -12.27 2.03 13.75
CA ASP A 135 -13.21 3.12 14.04
C ASP A 135 -12.83 3.93 15.28
N ASP A 136 -11.64 3.69 15.86
CA ASP A 136 -11.07 4.53 16.90
C ASP A 136 -10.73 5.92 16.34
N PRO A 137 -11.04 7.01 17.07
CA PRO A 137 -10.61 8.35 16.69
C PRO A 137 -9.10 8.52 16.84
N ILE A 138 -8.47 9.22 15.88
CA ILE A 138 -7.00 9.44 15.91
C ILE A 138 -6.55 10.19 17.16
N GLY A 139 -7.37 11.06 17.72
CA GLY A 139 -7.08 11.80 18.95
C GLY A 139 -6.82 10.91 20.16
N LYS A 140 -7.30 9.65 20.16
CA LYS A 140 -6.97 8.64 21.17
C LYS A 140 -5.47 8.31 21.20
N TYR A 141 -4.79 8.42 20.09
CA TYR A 141 -3.38 8.02 19.91
C TYR A 141 -2.44 9.20 19.76
N VAL A 142 -2.84 10.21 18.99
CA VAL A 142 -2.05 11.39 18.64
C VAL A 142 -2.84 12.65 19.04
N PRO A 143 -2.49 13.31 20.16
CA PRO A 143 -3.17 14.53 20.58
C PRO A 143 -2.86 15.71 19.65
N GLY A 144 -3.79 16.66 19.56
CA GLY A 144 -3.61 17.91 18.82
C GLY A 144 -3.88 17.82 17.31
N VAL A 145 -4.39 16.69 16.82
CA VAL A 145 -4.83 16.55 15.43
C VAL A 145 -6.12 17.36 15.21
N PRO A 146 -6.21 18.22 14.18
CA PRO A 146 -7.46 18.89 13.83
C PRO A 146 -8.57 17.87 13.57
N ASN A 147 -9.75 18.06 14.17
CA ASN A 147 -10.85 17.07 14.17
C ASN A 147 -10.46 15.67 14.66
N GLY A 148 -9.42 15.55 15.49
CA GLY A 148 -8.87 14.26 15.91
C GLY A 148 -9.82 13.39 16.74
N ASP A 149 -10.85 13.96 17.31
CA ASP A 149 -11.97 13.29 18.02
C ASP A 149 -13.00 12.65 17.06
N ARG A 150 -12.99 13.04 15.79
CA ARG A 150 -13.94 12.59 14.75
C ARG A 150 -13.29 11.80 13.62
N ILE A 151 -12.02 12.08 13.30
CA ILE A 151 -11.28 11.34 12.26
C ILE A 151 -10.92 9.96 12.80
N THR A 152 -11.38 8.91 12.13
CA THR A 152 -11.09 7.53 12.49
C THR A 152 -9.81 7.01 11.80
N LEU A 153 -9.21 5.92 12.33
CA LEU A 153 -8.08 5.25 11.66
C LEU A 153 -8.48 4.71 10.29
N ARG A 154 -9.74 4.31 10.12
CA ARG A 154 -10.31 3.89 8.82
C ARG A 154 -10.31 5.02 7.80
N GLU A 155 -10.72 6.22 8.19
CA GLU A 155 -10.74 7.39 7.31
C GLU A 155 -9.33 7.85 6.94
N LEU A 156 -8.37 7.74 7.86
CA LEU A 156 -6.96 8.00 7.55
C LEU A 156 -6.45 6.98 6.52
N ALA A 157 -6.62 5.68 6.77
CA ALA A 157 -6.16 4.63 5.86
C ALA A 157 -6.88 4.66 4.51
N GLY A 158 -8.15 5.10 4.48
CA GLY A 158 -8.98 5.23 3.29
C GLY A 158 -8.88 6.59 2.57
N MET A 159 -7.95 7.46 2.96
CA MET A 159 -7.76 8.79 2.34
C MET A 159 -9.02 9.69 2.42
N ARG A 160 -9.71 9.68 3.56
CA ARG A 160 -10.98 10.40 3.77
C ARG A 160 -10.98 11.29 5.02
N SER A 161 -9.80 11.66 5.53
CA SER A 161 -9.67 12.45 6.78
C SER A 161 -10.11 13.91 6.67
N GLY A 162 -9.94 14.51 5.48
CA GLY A 162 -10.10 15.95 5.28
C GLY A 162 -8.92 16.79 5.74
N LEU A 163 -7.84 16.19 6.25
CA LEU A 163 -6.62 16.92 6.61
C LEU A 163 -5.92 17.45 5.37
N PHE A 164 -5.24 18.60 5.53
CA PHE A 164 -4.37 19.13 4.47
C PHE A 164 -3.16 18.20 4.26
N ASN A 165 -2.79 18.00 2.99
CA ASN A 165 -1.63 17.18 2.64
C ASN A 165 -0.33 17.99 2.79
N TYR A 166 0.51 17.69 3.79
CA TYR A 166 1.74 18.46 4.06
C TYR A 166 2.65 18.57 2.84
N SER A 167 2.65 17.57 1.93
CA SER A 167 3.49 17.60 0.74
C SER A 167 3.03 18.60 -0.33
N GLU A 168 1.88 19.25 -0.14
CA GLU A 168 1.37 20.34 -0.97
C GLU A 168 1.66 21.73 -0.35
N ASP A 169 2.30 21.78 0.84
CA ASP A 169 2.66 23.04 1.49
C ASP A 169 3.91 23.66 0.85
N GLU A 170 3.83 24.95 0.48
CA GLU A 170 4.94 25.67 -0.16
C GLU A 170 6.17 25.77 0.74
N GLY A 171 5.97 25.92 2.05
CA GLY A 171 7.05 25.96 3.05
C GLY A 171 7.76 24.63 3.15
N PHE A 172 7.01 23.54 3.11
CA PHE A 172 7.57 22.19 3.04
C PHE A 172 8.39 22.01 1.76
N PHE A 173 7.84 22.33 0.59
CA PHE A 173 8.56 22.20 -0.69
C PHE A 173 9.86 23.01 -0.69
N LYS A 174 9.81 24.25 -0.18
CA LYS A 174 10.98 25.10 -0.04
C LYS A 174 12.01 24.49 0.92
N ALA A 175 11.59 23.95 2.05
CA ALA A 175 12.49 23.31 3.02
C ALA A 175 13.18 22.08 2.39
N LEU A 176 12.41 21.19 1.74
CA LEU A 176 12.92 20.00 1.07
C LEU A 176 13.93 20.33 -0.03
N THR A 177 13.61 21.31 -0.91
CA THR A 177 14.48 21.67 -2.04
C THR A 177 15.68 22.51 -1.64
N SER A 178 15.65 23.16 -0.46
CA SER A 178 16.80 23.91 0.07
C SER A 178 17.84 23.00 0.73
N ASP A 179 17.40 21.90 1.35
CA ASP A 179 18.27 20.87 1.95
C ASP A 179 17.69 19.47 1.70
N PRO A 180 17.86 18.91 0.51
CA PRO A 180 17.29 17.61 0.16
C PRO A 180 17.85 16.43 0.96
N ARG A 181 19.02 16.63 1.63
CA ARG A 181 19.65 15.63 2.51
C ARG A 181 19.27 15.82 3.98
N GLY A 182 18.55 16.89 4.30
CA GLY A 182 18.05 17.19 5.64
C GLY A 182 17.09 16.13 6.14
N ASN A 183 16.97 16.03 7.45
CA ASN A 183 16.07 15.09 8.11
C ASN A 183 14.80 15.79 8.55
N PHE A 184 13.64 15.20 8.25
CA PHE A 184 12.35 15.61 8.76
C PHE A 184 11.86 14.61 9.80
N THR A 185 11.34 15.15 10.92
CA THR A 185 10.62 14.34 11.91
C THR A 185 9.13 14.28 11.55
N PRO A 186 8.41 13.22 11.97
CA PRO A 186 6.95 13.15 11.78
C PRO A 186 6.20 14.37 12.32
N ARG A 187 6.67 14.97 13.43
CA ARG A 187 6.03 16.14 14.02
C ARG A 187 6.21 17.41 13.19
N GLU A 188 7.37 17.60 12.58
CA GLU A 188 7.62 18.71 11.65
C GLU A 188 6.72 18.58 10.40
N LEU A 189 6.57 17.36 9.86
CA LEU A 189 5.66 17.12 8.73
C LEU A 189 4.19 17.45 9.10
N LEU A 190 3.76 17.03 10.30
CA LEU A 190 2.42 17.35 10.78
C LEU A 190 2.24 18.86 11.02
N ALA A 191 3.29 19.60 11.42
CA ALA A 191 3.20 21.04 11.61
C ALA A 191 2.87 21.77 10.29
N PHE A 192 3.45 21.34 9.15
CA PHE A 192 3.07 21.87 7.83
C PHE A 192 1.59 21.62 7.52
N SER A 193 1.10 20.40 7.76
CA SER A 193 -0.32 20.07 7.54
C SER A 193 -1.26 20.89 8.44
N PHE A 194 -0.94 20.98 9.72
CA PHE A 194 -1.83 21.59 10.73
C PHE A 194 -1.81 23.11 10.72
N SER A 195 -0.91 23.73 9.95
CA SER A 195 -0.94 25.17 9.67
C SER A 195 -2.08 25.58 8.71
N HIS A 196 -2.69 24.59 8.05
CA HIS A 196 -3.80 24.79 7.11
C HIS A 196 -5.15 24.37 7.73
N PRO A 197 -6.25 24.95 7.24
CA PRO A 197 -7.59 24.50 7.64
C PRO A 197 -7.87 23.08 7.13
N VAL A 198 -8.75 22.37 7.83
CA VAL A 198 -9.31 21.10 7.35
C VAL A 198 -10.07 21.35 6.03
N GLN A 199 -9.88 20.51 5.04
CA GLN A 199 -10.36 20.70 3.68
C GLN A 199 -11.84 20.29 3.50
N PHE A 200 -12.28 19.32 4.28
CA PHE A 200 -13.66 18.80 4.28
C PHE A 200 -13.92 17.97 5.54
N GLU A 201 -15.19 17.70 5.81
CA GLU A 201 -15.58 16.87 6.94
C GLU A 201 -15.09 15.42 6.80
N PRO A 202 -14.61 14.79 7.89
CA PRO A 202 -14.17 13.38 7.85
C PRO A 202 -15.20 12.48 7.20
N GLY A 203 -14.76 11.57 6.33
CA GLY A 203 -15.59 10.64 5.61
C GLY A 203 -16.33 11.20 4.39
N ALA A 204 -16.33 12.53 4.15
CA ALA A 204 -17.17 13.14 3.11
C ALA A 204 -16.73 12.79 1.68
N ARG A 205 -15.42 12.72 1.43
CA ARG A 205 -14.89 12.40 0.09
C ARG A 205 -13.49 11.79 0.18
N PHE A 206 -13.05 11.19 -0.92
CA PHE A 206 -11.67 10.80 -1.12
C PHE A 206 -10.80 12.03 -1.45
N GLN A 207 -9.63 12.13 -0.83
CA GLN A 207 -8.54 13.01 -1.23
C GLN A 207 -7.23 12.40 -0.76
N TYR A 208 -6.34 12.08 -1.70
CA TYR A 208 -5.05 11.51 -1.37
C TYR A 208 -4.25 12.44 -0.46
N CYS A 209 -3.71 11.91 0.64
CA CYS A 209 -3.13 12.74 1.69
C CYS A 209 -2.03 11.97 2.43
N ASN A 210 -0.77 12.40 2.26
CA ASN A 210 0.38 11.80 2.94
C ASN A 210 0.34 12.01 4.46
N THR A 211 -0.25 13.11 4.94
CA THR A 211 -0.44 13.40 6.37
C THR A 211 -1.12 12.24 7.11
N ASN A 212 -2.06 11.56 6.44
CA ASN A 212 -2.77 10.42 7.01
C ASN A 212 -1.81 9.30 7.42
N LEU A 213 -0.84 9.01 6.58
CA LEU A 213 0.11 7.91 6.82
C LEU A 213 1.12 8.28 7.91
N ILE A 214 1.51 9.56 7.99
CA ILE A 214 2.34 10.03 9.10
C ILE A 214 1.61 9.77 10.44
N LEU A 215 0.33 10.08 10.50
CA LEU A 215 -0.49 9.80 11.69
C LEU A 215 -0.62 8.31 11.97
N LEU A 216 -0.87 7.48 10.94
CA LEU A 216 -0.95 6.02 11.12
C LEU A 216 0.37 5.41 11.57
N GLY A 217 1.52 5.90 11.07
CA GLY A 217 2.84 5.50 11.55
C GLY A 217 3.01 5.80 13.05
N LEU A 218 2.60 7.00 13.49
CA LEU A 218 2.61 7.36 14.92
C LEU A 218 1.65 6.52 15.76
N VAL A 219 0.53 6.08 15.22
CA VAL A 219 -0.37 5.12 15.90
C VAL A 219 0.34 3.78 16.12
N VAL A 220 1.03 3.25 15.10
CA VAL A 220 1.80 2.01 15.23
C VAL A 220 2.85 2.16 16.32
N GLU A 221 3.65 3.21 16.32
CA GLU A 221 4.66 3.48 17.36
C GLU A 221 4.02 3.61 18.76
N LYS A 222 2.91 4.36 18.87
CA LYS A 222 2.21 4.55 20.15
C LYS A 222 1.69 3.25 20.75
N VAL A 223 1.13 2.37 19.90
CA VAL A 223 0.53 1.11 20.34
C VAL A 223 1.60 0.06 20.64
N THR A 224 2.69 0.05 19.89
CA THR A 224 3.73 -0.99 20.01
C THR A 224 4.85 -0.60 20.98
N GLY A 225 5.13 0.69 21.14
CA GLY A 225 6.30 1.20 21.86
C GLY A 225 7.61 1.00 21.07
N THR A 226 7.52 0.69 19.77
CA THR A 226 8.65 0.37 18.89
C THR A 226 8.68 1.36 17.72
N PRO A 227 9.84 1.86 17.28
CA PRO A 227 9.94 2.68 16.06
C PRO A 227 9.29 1.99 14.87
N LEU A 228 8.58 2.75 14.03
CA LEU A 228 7.82 2.22 12.90
C LEU A 228 8.68 1.36 11.97
N ALA A 229 9.88 1.83 11.64
CA ALA A 229 10.79 1.13 10.74
C ALA A 229 11.21 -0.25 11.31
N GLU A 230 11.49 -0.33 12.59
CA GLU A 230 11.82 -1.60 13.27
C GLU A 230 10.60 -2.54 13.27
N TYR A 231 9.41 -2.02 13.60
CA TYR A 231 8.20 -2.81 13.62
C TYR A 231 7.85 -3.36 12.24
N VAL A 232 7.86 -2.50 11.20
CA VAL A 232 7.55 -2.91 9.82
C VAL A 232 8.56 -3.93 9.31
N ASN A 233 9.86 -3.70 9.52
CA ASN A 233 10.90 -4.66 9.09
C ASN A 233 10.74 -6.03 9.76
N LYS A 234 10.41 -6.05 11.05
CA LYS A 234 10.29 -7.28 11.83
C LYS A 234 8.96 -7.99 11.62
N GLU A 235 7.84 -7.27 11.64
CA GLU A 235 6.49 -7.86 11.73
C GLU A 235 5.75 -7.89 10.38
N VAL A 236 6.26 -7.18 9.35
CA VAL A 236 5.67 -7.17 8.01
C VAL A 236 6.63 -7.72 6.97
N VAL A 237 7.83 -7.13 6.83
CA VAL A 237 8.81 -7.49 5.80
C VAL A 237 9.31 -8.91 5.98
N ALA A 238 9.82 -9.25 7.16
CA ALA A 238 10.39 -10.57 7.43
C ALA A 238 9.34 -11.70 7.33
N PRO A 239 8.12 -11.60 7.91
CA PRO A 239 7.09 -12.63 7.76
C PRO A 239 6.54 -12.77 6.32
N ALA A 240 6.59 -11.70 5.51
CA ALA A 240 6.27 -11.78 4.08
C ALA A 240 7.35 -12.49 3.25
N GLY A 241 8.51 -12.80 3.85
CA GLY A 241 9.63 -13.47 3.20
C GLY A 241 10.45 -12.56 2.27
N LEU A 242 10.34 -11.25 2.43
CA LEU A 242 11.05 -10.25 1.63
C LEU A 242 12.49 -10.11 2.15
N LYS A 243 13.47 -10.21 1.27
CA LYS A 243 14.90 -10.26 1.62
C LYS A 243 15.65 -8.98 1.28
N HIS A 244 15.12 -8.24 0.33
CA HIS A 244 15.72 -7.01 -0.21
C HIS A 244 14.82 -5.78 0.02
N THR A 245 13.77 -5.93 0.82
CA THR A 245 12.88 -4.84 1.20
C THR A 245 13.23 -4.37 2.60
N LEU A 246 13.36 -3.06 2.77
CA LEU A 246 13.57 -2.49 4.09
C LEU A 246 12.87 -1.13 4.24
N PHE A 247 12.44 -0.86 5.46
CA PHE A 247 12.13 0.48 5.91
C PHE A 247 13.42 1.04 6.52
N PRO A 248 14.06 2.05 5.90
CA PRO A 248 15.32 2.58 6.41
C PRO A 248 15.10 3.31 7.74
N LEU A 249 16.09 3.21 8.64
CA LEU A 249 16.11 3.96 9.92
C LEU A 249 16.52 5.42 9.72
N GLY A 250 17.17 5.72 8.61
CA GLY A 250 17.65 7.03 8.19
C GLY A 250 17.59 7.18 6.68
N ALA A 251 18.71 7.55 6.04
CA ALA A 251 18.81 7.73 4.60
C ALA A 251 19.44 6.53 3.87
N GLU A 252 19.51 5.36 4.52
CA GLU A 252 20.14 4.16 3.97
C GLU A 252 19.52 3.79 2.62
N PHE A 253 20.40 3.53 1.65
CA PHE A 253 20.03 3.03 0.36
C PHE A 253 21.01 1.92 -0.03
N PRO A 254 20.63 0.64 0.10
CA PRO A 254 21.51 -0.49 -0.16
C PRO A 254 22.07 -0.49 -1.57
N ALA A 255 23.26 -1.02 -1.74
CA ALA A 255 23.89 -1.23 -3.04
C ALA A 255 23.71 -2.70 -3.49
N PRO A 256 23.66 -2.98 -4.81
CA PRO A 256 23.63 -1.99 -5.90
C PRO A 256 22.25 -1.36 -6.08
N HIS A 257 22.20 -0.06 -6.39
CA HIS A 257 20.94 0.66 -6.64
C HIS A 257 21.04 1.49 -7.92
N ALA A 258 19.86 1.85 -8.47
CA ALA A 258 19.80 2.78 -9.58
C ALA A 258 19.83 4.23 -9.07
N HIS A 259 20.47 5.13 -9.83
CA HIS A 259 20.40 6.57 -9.62
C HIS A 259 19.03 7.11 -10.04
N GLY A 260 18.46 8.03 -9.27
CA GLY A 260 17.14 8.60 -9.52
C GLY A 260 17.21 10.04 -10.01
N TYR A 261 16.37 10.41 -10.98
CA TYR A 261 16.41 11.72 -11.66
C TYR A 261 15.09 12.45 -11.51
N THR A 262 15.14 13.67 -10.92
CA THR A 262 13.97 14.50 -10.64
C THR A 262 14.11 15.91 -11.20
N ASN A 263 12.99 16.55 -11.51
CA ASN A 263 12.91 18.00 -11.75
C ASN A 263 12.19 18.75 -10.61
N GLN A 264 11.85 18.07 -9.53
CA GLN A 264 11.29 18.65 -8.30
C GLN A 264 12.39 19.35 -7.48
N THR A 265 13.10 20.27 -8.08
CA THR A 265 14.23 21.03 -7.52
C THR A 265 13.89 22.50 -7.42
N ALA A 266 14.61 23.26 -6.61
CA ALA A 266 14.43 24.71 -6.52
C ALA A 266 14.59 25.43 -7.87
N SER A 267 15.40 24.86 -8.78
CA SER A 267 15.65 25.40 -10.13
C SER A 267 14.67 24.90 -11.19
N GLY A 268 13.87 23.85 -10.89
CA GLY A 268 13.06 23.11 -11.87
C GLY A 268 13.87 22.30 -12.89
N LYS A 269 15.20 22.24 -12.76
CA LYS A 269 16.07 21.47 -13.65
C LYS A 269 16.18 20.03 -13.16
N THR A 270 16.41 19.12 -14.10
CA THR A 270 16.68 17.73 -13.77
C THR A 270 18.00 17.57 -13.01
N GLU A 271 17.93 16.95 -11.84
CA GLU A 271 19.07 16.65 -10.97
C GLU A 271 19.03 15.16 -10.53
N ASP A 272 20.17 14.66 -10.05
CA ASP A 272 20.27 13.36 -9.42
C ASP A 272 19.81 13.46 -7.96
N ALA A 273 18.75 12.73 -7.61
CA ALA A 273 18.13 12.70 -6.29
C ALA A 273 18.49 11.43 -5.49
N THR A 274 19.44 10.64 -5.93
CA THR A 274 19.80 9.34 -5.33
C THR A 274 20.05 9.45 -3.83
N ASP A 275 20.80 10.50 -3.44
CA ASP A 275 21.18 10.75 -2.04
C ASP A 275 20.18 11.60 -1.25
N TRP A 276 19.00 11.90 -1.79
CA TRP A 276 17.99 12.63 -1.05
C TRP A 276 17.51 11.82 0.15
N ASN A 277 17.33 12.46 1.29
CA ASN A 277 16.87 11.80 2.51
C ASN A 277 15.35 11.54 2.41
N PRO A 278 14.89 10.25 2.48
CA PRO A 278 13.47 9.92 2.36
C PRO A 278 12.66 10.18 3.63
N SER A 279 13.27 10.70 4.70
CA SER A 279 12.61 10.93 6.00
C SER A 279 11.36 11.81 5.88
N TRP A 280 11.33 12.73 4.91
CA TRP A 280 10.17 13.56 4.63
C TRP A 280 8.93 12.73 4.21
N ALA A 281 9.12 11.57 3.63
CA ALA A 281 8.03 10.67 3.25
C ALA A 281 7.71 9.65 4.34
N TRP A 282 8.69 9.25 5.15
CA TRP A 282 8.59 8.33 6.29
C TRP A 282 7.55 7.22 6.08
N ALA A 283 6.49 7.16 6.94
CA ALA A 283 5.40 6.16 6.87
C ALA A 283 4.62 6.19 5.55
N ALA A 284 4.74 7.26 4.77
CA ALA A 284 4.04 7.44 3.51
C ALA A 284 4.87 7.03 2.29
N GLY A 285 6.23 6.90 2.40
CA GLY A 285 7.00 6.73 1.17
C GLY A 285 8.50 6.36 1.30
N ALA A 286 9.05 6.07 2.51
CA ALA A 286 10.49 5.99 2.67
C ALA A 286 11.14 4.64 2.31
N MET A 287 10.36 3.57 2.11
CA MET A 287 10.92 2.22 1.94
C MET A 287 11.64 2.04 0.61
N VAL A 288 12.54 1.06 0.60
CA VAL A 288 13.27 0.58 -0.57
C VAL A 288 13.03 -0.91 -0.78
N SER A 289 13.09 -1.34 -2.05
CA SER A 289 12.90 -2.74 -2.42
C SER A 289 13.58 -3.06 -3.76
N ASP A 290 13.44 -4.29 -4.22
CA ASP A 290 13.79 -4.73 -5.56
C ASP A 290 12.59 -5.36 -6.29
N LEU A 291 12.78 -5.66 -7.55
CA LEU A 291 11.76 -6.24 -8.42
C LEU A 291 11.26 -7.62 -7.92
N ALA A 292 12.16 -8.42 -7.34
CA ALA A 292 11.85 -9.79 -6.91
C ALA A 292 10.97 -9.78 -5.65
N ASP A 293 11.30 -8.95 -4.67
CA ASP A 293 10.54 -8.82 -3.44
C ASP A 293 9.15 -8.19 -3.69
N LEU A 294 9.08 -7.15 -4.54
CA LEU A 294 7.79 -6.52 -4.86
C LEU A 294 6.85 -7.47 -5.60
N LYS A 295 7.37 -8.39 -6.42
CA LYS A 295 6.57 -9.47 -7.02
C LYS A 295 5.92 -10.36 -5.94
N VAL A 296 6.64 -10.68 -4.86
CA VAL A 296 6.10 -11.42 -3.72
C VAL A 296 5.08 -10.56 -2.97
N TRP A 297 5.42 -9.30 -2.72
CA TRP A 297 4.58 -8.37 -1.99
C TRP A 297 3.24 -8.09 -2.68
N ALA A 298 3.21 -7.89 -4.00
CA ALA A 298 1.98 -7.67 -4.77
C ALA A 298 0.90 -8.69 -4.44
N LYS A 299 1.25 -9.98 -4.49
CA LYS A 299 0.34 -11.06 -4.11
C LYS A 299 0.01 -11.02 -2.62
N SER A 300 1.01 -10.89 -1.76
CA SER A 300 0.83 -10.87 -0.29
C SER A 300 -0.19 -9.84 0.15
N VAL A 301 -0.05 -8.60 -0.34
CA VAL A 301 -0.91 -7.49 0.07
C VAL A 301 -2.32 -7.61 -0.49
N ALA A 302 -2.46 -8.06 -1.73
CA ALA A 302 -3.76 -8.23 -2.37
C ALA A 302 -4.55 -9.41 -1.81
N THR A 303 -3.87 -10.49 -1.37
CA THR A 303 -4.54 -11.69 -0.82
C THR A 303 -4.64 -11.71 0.71
N GLY A 304 -3.98 -10.76 1.40
CA GLY A 304 -4.03 -10.65 2.86
C GLY A 304 -3.24 -11.74 3.59
N GLN A 305 -2.09 -12.15 3.04
CA GLN A 305 -1.27 -13.22 3.63
C GLN A 305 -0.90 -12.97 5.12
N LEU A 306 -0.79 -11.71 5.53
CA LEU A 306 -0.39 -11.30 6.87
C LEU A 306 -1.55 -10.86 7.77
N LEU A 307 -2.79 -11.02 7.32
CA LEU A 307 -4.00 -10.53 7.99
C LEU A 307 -5.04 -11.65 8.12
N THR A 308 -5.98 -11.48 9.05
CA THR A 308 -7.16 -12.35 9.08
C THR A 308 -8.05 -12.08 7.85
N PRO A 309 -8.82 -13.07 7.36
CA PRO A 309 -9.74 -12.87 6.23
C PRO A 309 -10.73 -11.73 6.46
N ALA A 310 -11.19 -11.53 7.70
CA ALA A 310 -12.13 -10.46 8.06
C ALA A 310 -11.50 -9.07 7.89
N THR A 311 -10.27 -8.89 8.33
CA THR A 311 -9.54 -7.62 8.20
C THR A 311 -9.12 -7.35 6.76
N GLN A 312 -8.71 -8.39 6.04
CA GLN A 312 -8.43 -8.26 4.60
C GLN A 312 -9.68 -7.84 3.81
N ALA A 313 -10.84 -8.41 4.13
CA ALA A 313 -12.09 -8.00 3.49
C ALA A 313 -12.42 -6.51 3.76
N GLN A 314 -12.10 -6.00 4.97
CA GLN A 314 -12.23 -4.57 5.25
C GLN A 314 -11.21 -3.72 4.47
N ARG A 315 -9.96 -4.22 4.32
CA ARG A 315 -8.93 -3.55 3.51
C ARG A 315 -9.36 -3.35 2.07
N LEU A 316 -9.95 -4.37 1.47
CA LEU A 316 -10.35 -4.40 0.06
C LEU A 316 -11.72 -3.75 -0.20
N LYS A 317 -12.41 -3.28 0.83
CA LYS A 317 -13.64 -2.51 0.65
C LYS A 317 -13.29 -1.11 0.17
N THR A 318 -13.35 -0.88 -1.13
CA THR A 318 -12.98 0.37 -1.77
C THR A 318 -14.11 1.42 -1.74
N SER A 319 -13.72 2.68 -1.82
CA SER A 319 -14.56 3.81 -2.18
C SER A 319 -14.02 4.43 -3.47
N PRO A 320 -14.86 5.08 -4.30
CA PRO A 320 -14.38 5.73 -5.52
C PRO A 320 -13.18 6.64 -5.27
N ALA A 321 -12.13 6.51 -6.08
CA ALA A 321 -10.91 7.29 -6.01
C ALA A 321 -10.78 8.18 -7.25
N GLY A 322 -11.39 9.37 -7.21
CA GLY A 322 -11.44 10.28 -8.35
C GLY A 322 -12.63 10.04 -9.27
N ASN A 323 -12.48 10.41 -10.54
CA ASN A 323 -13.55 10.39 -11.53
C ASN A 323 -13.47 9.21 -12.51
N LEU A 324 -12.53 8.27 -12.32
CA LEU A 324 -12.45 7.07 -13.14
C LEU A 324 -13.46 6.04 -12.65
N PRO A 325 -14.31 5.51 -13.54
CA PRO A 325 -15.09 4.32 -13.22
C PRO A 325 -14.13 3.17 -12.88
N ASP A 326 -14.58 2.22 -12.10
CA ASP A 326 -13.85 1.00 -11.74
C ASP A 326 -12.47 1.21 -11.09
N THR A 327 -12.24 2.42 -10.52
CA THR A 327 -11.07 2.74 -9.70
C THR A 327 -11.51 3.15 -8.30
N GLY A 328 -11.04 2.40 -7.32
CA GLY A 328 -11.34 2.60 -5.91
C GLY A 328 -10.11 2.63 -5.02
N TYR A 329 -10.26 3.18 -3.82
CA TYR A 329 -9.25 3.14 -2.77
C TYR A 329 -9.81 2.48 -1.52
N GLY A 330 -9.12 1.45 -1.05
CA GLY A 330 -9.41 0.74 0.19
C GLY A 330 -8.56 1.27 1.35
N LEU A 331 -8.11 0.40 2.26
CA LEU A 331 -7.22 0.81 3.35
C LEU A 331 -5.76 0.70 2.90
N GLY A 332 -5.21 1.81 2.41
CA GLY A 332 -3.83 1.91 1.92
C GLY A 332 -3.56 1.09 0.66
N ILE A 333 -4.56 0.93 -0.22
CA ILE A 333 -4.45 0.11 -1.43
C ILE A 333 -5.44 0.60 -2.50
N PHE A 334 -5.01 0.64 -3.75
CA PHE A 334 -5.89 0.85 -4.91
C PHE A 334 -6.47 -0.47 -5.41
N ASP A 335 -7.64 -0.36 -6.01
CA ASP A 335 -8.21 -1.29 -6.97
C ASP A 335 -8.50 -0.51 -8.26
N ALA A 336 -7.80 -0.84 -9.32
CA ALA A 336 -7.89 -0.19 -10.62
C ALA A 336 -8.16 -1.25 -11.68
N GLU A 337 -9.39 -1.32 -12.19
CA GLU A 337 -9.82 -2.32 -13.17
C GLU A 337 -9.53 -3.77 -12.71
N GLY A 338 -9.66 -4.04 -11.41
CA GLY A 338 -9.37 -5.33 -10.78
C GLY A 338 -7.90 -5.55 -10.41
N TRP A 339 -6.97 -4.69 -10.83
CA TRP A 339 -5.59 -4.71 -10.39
C TRP A 339 -5.47 -4.08 -9.00
N ILE A 340 -5.14 -4.89 -8.02
CA ILE A 340 -5.06 -4.51 -6.60
C ILE A 340 -3.60 -4.27 -6.21
N GLY A 341 -3.28 -3.10 -5.67
CA GLY A 341 -1.94 -2.75 -5.23
C GLY A 341 -1.76 -1.27 -4.99
N HIS A 342 -0.58 -0.76 -5.28
CA HIS A 342 -0.28 0.67 -5.15
C HIS A 342 0.80 1.07 -6.16
N ASN A 343 0.80 2.35 -6.56
CA ASN A 343 1.93 2.99 -7.22
C ASN A 343 2.75 3.78 -6.21
N GLY A 344 3.92 4.22 -6.61
CA GLY A 344 4.77 5.08 -5.81
C GLY A 344 5.47 6.13 -6.65
N SER A 345 5.61 7.32 -6.07
CA SER A 345 6.37 8.43 -6.65
C SER A 345 7.06 9.20 -5.54
N LEU A 346 8.31 9.51 -5.72
CA LEU A 346 9.11 10.43 -4.91
C LEU A 346 10.28 10.95 -5.77
N PRO A 347 10.94 12.05 -5.40
CA PRO A 347 12.01 12.60 -6.22
C PRO A 347 13.02 11.55 -6.68
N GLY A 348 13.10 11.37 -8.00
CA GLY A 348 13.99 10.43 -8.67
C GLY A 348 13.43 9.04 -8.97
N TYR A 349 12.29 8.64 -8.44
CA TYR A 349 11.82 7.25 -8.56
C TYR A 349 10.31 7.16 -8.68
N GLN A 350 9.85 6.22 -9.51
CA GLN A 350 8.47 5.76 -9.48
C GLN A 350 8.39 4.23 -9.47
N SER A 351 7.29 3.71 -8.97
CA SER A 351 6.99 2.29 -8.89
C SER A 351 5.52 2.00 -9.15
N LEU A 352 5.24 0.77 -9.52
CA LEU A 352 3.91 0.18 -9.61
C LEU A 352 3.99 -1.28 -9.22
N THR A 353 3.23 -1.68 -8.20
CA THR A 353 3.15 -3.07 -7.74
C THR A 353 1.71 -3.47 -7.56
N VAL A 354 1.21 -4.32 -8.45
CA VAL A 354 -0.20 -4.72 -8.50
C VAL A 354 -0.37 -6.22 -8.79
N TYR A 355 -1.51 -6.75 -8.33
CA TYR A 355 -1.93 -8.13 -8.52
C TYR A 355 -3.37 -8.17 -9.04
N LEU A 356 -3.61 -8.98 -10.07
CA LEU A 356 -4.94 -9.26 -10.61
C LEU A 356 -5.41 -10.63 -10.08
N PRO A 357 -6.33 -10.69 -9.10
CA PRO A 357 -6.76 -11.94 -8.46
C PRO A 357 -7.33 -12.95 -9.45
N GLU A 358 -8.16 -12.51 -10.39
CA GLU A 358 -8.87 -13.37 -11.35
C GLU A 358 -7.92 -14.11 -12.30
N ALA A 359 -6.80 -13.47 -12.71
CA ALA A 359 -5.74 -14.12 -13.49
C ALA A 359 -4.62 -14.68 -12.62
N ARG A 360 -4.61 -14.37 -11.32
CA ARG A 360 -3.50 -14.61 -10.38
C ARG A 360 -2.19 -14.01 -10.92
N ALA A 361 -2.30 -12.90 -11.65
CA ALA A 361 -1.19 -12.25 -12.31
C ALA A 361 -0.58 -11.17 -11.42
N THR A 362 0.73 -11.03 -11.50
CA THR A 362 1.50 -10.00 -10.79
C THR A 362 2.19 -9.11 -11.80
N MET A 363 2.10 -7.80 -11.63
CA MET A 363 2.85 -6.80 -12.40
C MET A 363 3.60 -5.88 -11.44
N VAL A 364 4.90 -5.70 -11.73
CA VAL A 364 5.77 -4.74 -11.03
C VAL A 364 6.53 -3.93 -12.07
N VAL A 365 6.55 -2.61 -11.88
CA VAL A 365 7.33 -1.67 -12.68
C VAL A 365 8.10 -0.78 -11.72
N LEU A 366 9.42 -0.65 -11.94
CA LEU A 366 10.29 0.24 -11.19
C LEU A 366 11.08 1.10 -12.19
N LEU A 367 11.06 2.41 -12.01
CA LEU A 367 11.77 3.33 -12.91
C LEU A 367 12.48 4.43 -12.12
N ASN A 368 13.56 4.96 -12.71
CA ASN A 368 14.47 5.87 -12.06
C ASN A 368 14.26 7.34 -12.45
N THR A 369 13.01 7.73 -12.57
CA THR A 369 12.59 9.14 -12.65
C THR A 369 11.17 9.30 -12.10
N ASP A 370 10.85 10.50 -11.63
CA ASP A 370 9.51 10.94 -11.23
C ASP A 370 8.98 12.07 -12.11
N ILE A 371 9.70 12.39 -13.18
CA ILE A 371 9.32 13.47 -14.10
C ILE A 371 8.07 13.05 -14.87
N ALA A 372 6.97 13.75 -14.63
CA ALA A 372 5.71 13.49 -15.29
C ALA A 372 5.75 13.82 -16.79
N ASP A 373 5.07 13.01 -17.58
CA ASP A 373 4.84 13.28 -18.99
C ASP A 373 3.41 13.82 -19.19
N GLU A 374 3.32 15.06 -19.70
CA GLU A 374 2.04 15.77 -19.86
C GLU A 374 1.10 15.72 -18.63
N GLY A 375 1.67 15.64 -17.42
CA GLY A 375 0.95 15.53 -16.16
C GLY A 375 0.57 14.11 -15.76
N SER A 376 0.94 13.10 -16.54
CA SER A 376 0.78 11.68 -16.21
C SER A 376 2.03 11.12 -15.55
N GLU A 377 1.85 10.26 -14.56
CA GLU A 377 2.97 9.51 -13.96
C GLU A 377 3.43 8.39 -14.91
N PRO A 378 4.70 8.34 -15.34
CA PRO A 378 5.22 7.29 -16.20
C PRO A 378 4.93 5.87 -15.72
N SER A 379 4.98 5.61 -14.40
CA SER A 379 4.63 4.28 -13.86
C SER A 379 3.23 3.82 -14.23
N SER A 380 2.26 4.74 -14.29
CA SER A 380 0.89 4.45 -14.73
C SER A 380 0.81 4.22 -16.23
N LEU A 381 1.59 4.96 -17.03
CA LEU A 381 1.67 4.75 -18.49
C LEU A 381 2.24 3.36 -18.82
N PHE A 382 3.27 2.91 -18.11
CA PHE A 382 3.78 1.54 -18.23
C PHE A 382 2.72 0.50 -17.86
N GLY A 383 2.01 0.72 -16.74
CA GLY A 383 0.93 -0.16 -16.30
C GLY A 383 -0.15 -0.30 -17.38
N GLN A 384 -0.58 0.81 -17.95
CA GLN A 384 -1.56 0.84 -19.04
C GLN A 384 -1.03 0.08 -20.27
N ALA A 385 0.14 0.44 -20.80
CA ALA A 385 0.68 -0.16 -22.01
C ALA A 385 0.92 -1.68 -21.87
N ILE A 386 1.37 -2.16 -20.71
CA ILE A 386 1.56 -3.58 -20.43
C ILE A 386 0.20 -4.29 -20.40
N THR A 387 -0.81 -3.73 -19.70
CA THR A 387 -2.11 -4.38 -19.56
C THR A 387 -2.93 -4.37 -20.84
N GLU A 388 -2.77 -3.39 -21.72
CA GLU A 388 -3.32 -3.41 -23.07
C GLU A 388 -2.82 -4.63 -23.91
N VAL A 389 -1.60 -5.10 -23.63
CA VAL A 389 -1.05 -6.29 -24.30
C VAL A 389 -1.58 -7.59 -23.73
N VAL A 390 -1.74 -7.68 -22.38
CA VAL A 390 -1.98 -8.97 -21.70
C VAL A 390 -3.37 -9.14 -21.12
N THR A 391 -4.07 -8.05 -20.80
CA THR A 391 -5.41 -8.06 -20.21
C THR A 391 -6.23 -6.87 -20.75
N PRO A 392 -6.57 -6.85 -22.06
CA PRO A 392 -7.22 -5.70 -22.69
C PRO A 392 -8.61 -5.38 -22.10
N ASP A 393 -9.24 -6.33 -21.40
CA ASP A 393 -10.51 -6.14 -20.69
C ASP A 393 -10.31 -5.62 -19.24
N HIS A 394 -9.06 -5.50 -18.78
CA HIS A 394 -8.63 -5.01 -17.46
C HIS A 394 -7.42 -4.09 -17.61
N VAL A 395 -7.58 -3.03 -18.39
CA VAL A 395 -6.50 -2.07 -18.65
C VAL A 395 -6.29 -1.19 -17.43
N PHE A 396 -5.10 -1.30 -16.81
CA PHE A 396 -4.74 -0.53 -15.62
C PHE A 396 -4.79 0.98 -15.90
N LYS A 397 -5.54 1.72 -15.08
CA LYS A 397 -5.62 3.18 -15.13
C LYS A 397 -5.76 3.75 -13.73
N LEU A 398 -4.93 4.73 -13.40
CA LEU A 398 -5.10 5.55 -12.19
C LEU A 398 -5.52 6.97 -12.56
N PRO A 399 -6.31 7.66 -11.69
CA PRO A 399 -6.58 9.08 -11.87
C PRO A 399 -5.26 9.84 -11.96
N GLY A 400 -5.14 10.74 -12.93
CA GLY A 400 -3.99 11.65 -13.01
C GLY A 400 -3.88 12.40 -11.69
N GLN A 401 -2.75 12.28 -10.99
CA GLN A 401 -2.48 13.12 -9.84
C GLN A 401 -2.18 14.53 -10.37
N PRO A 402 -2.78 15.59 -9.81
CA PRO A 402 -2.36 16.94 -10.18
C PRO A 402 -0.87 17.05 -9.87
N ALA A 403 -0.10 17.50 -10.87
CA ALA A 403 1.32 17.76 -10.68
C ALA A 403 1.49 18.68 -9.45
N ALA A 404 2.31 18.28 -8.50
CA ALA A 404 2.64 19.09 -7.35
C ALA A 404 3.17 20.44 -7.86
N GLY A 405 2.43 21.54 -7.59
CA GLY A 405 2.91 22.89 -7.84
C GLY A 405 2.39 23.65 -9.07
N LYS A 406 1.17 23.38 -9.55
CA LYS A 406 0.46 24.31 -10.46
C LYS A 406 -0.97 24.55 -9.96
N GLN A 407 -1.14 25.54 -9.10
CA GLN A 407 -2.33 26.38 -8.99
C GLN A 407 -1.89 27.84 -9.04
#